data_34fd9177a251e7e277f6a6679d1dd0e0
#
_entry.id   34fd9177a251e7e277f6a6679d1dd0e0
#
_cell.length_a   1.000
_cell.length_b   1.000
_cell.length_c   1.000
_cell.angle_alpha   90.00
_cell.angle_beta   90.00
_cell.angle_gamma   90.00
#
_symmetry.space_group_name_H-M   'P 1'
#
loop_
_entity.id
_entity.type
_entity.pdbx_description
1 polymer ?
#
loop_
_entity_poly.entity_id
_entity_poly.type
_entity_poly.pdbx_seq_one_letter_code
_entity_poly.pdbx_strand_id
1 'polypeptide(L)'
;DGNKSNFLVIIRPAGLPRLAEVSTVKSVLPLLANGQLDRGKALFFSKGGAGCSKCHRTDTTQPPGFGPDLSSLLKQADPRKVVTSILDPGAEIKEGFAMQLVVTDDGKTHTGILVDETGSSLTLLQPDGRKVVLPKKMVDERVSQKLSPMPSFERLLTPAQVADVTAYLMSLRSGKASRRR
;
A
#
# COMPACT_ATOMS: atom_id res chain seq x y z
N ASP A 1 2.39 -44.40 -33.63
CA ASP A 1 3.15 -43.18 -33.29
C ASP A 1 2.67 -42.68 -31.95
N GLY A 2 3.48 -43.07 -30.91
CA GLY A 2 3.10 -42.77 -29.55
C GLY A 2 3.50 -41.33 -29.14
N ASN A 3 2.52 -40.48 -28.94
CA ASN A 3 2.70 -39.17 -28.32
C ASN A 3 2.94 -39.36 -26.83
N LYS A 4 4.23 -39.45 -26.41
CA LYS A 4 4.61 -39.44 -25.01
C LYS A 4 4.56 -38.00 -24.51
N SER A 5 3.44 -37.62 -23.94
CA SER A 5 3.33 -36.38 -23.15
C SER A 5 4.26 -36.48 -21.95
N ASN A 6 5.40 -35.81 -22.00
CA ASN A 6 6.32 -35.69 -20.87
C ASN A 6 5.68 -34.77 -19.82
N PHE A 7 4.99 -35.34 -18.83
CA PHE A 7 4.58 -34.62 -17.64
C PHE A 7 5.79 -34.49 -16.71
N LEU A 8 6.32 -33.29 -16.54
CA LEU A 8 7.29 -33.00 -15.52
C LEU A 8 6.59 -32.99 -14.15
N VAL A 9 6.64 -34.09 -13.44
CA VAL A 9 6.14 -34.16 -12.06
C VAL A 9 7.21 -33.55 -11.17
N ILE A 10 7.00 -32.29 -10.74
CA ILE A 10 7.86 -31.66 -9.74
C ILE A 10 7.43 -32.20 -8.37
N ILE A 11 8.16 -33.22 -7.87
CA ILE A 11 7.97 -33.75 -6.52
C ILE A 11 8.61 -32.76 -5.55
N ARG A 12 7.78 -32.06 -4.77
CA ARG A 12 8.27 -31.22 -3.68
C ARG A 12 8.74 -32.10 -2.53
N PRO A 13 9.95 -31.89 -1.98
CA PRO A 13 10.36 -32.53 -0.73
C PRO A 13 9.38 -32.19 0.39
N ALA A 14 9.01 -33.18 1.19
CA ALA A 14 8.20 -32.96 2.39
C ALA A 14 8.96 -32.03 3.35
N GLY A 15 8.32 -30.94 3.79
CA GLY A 15 8.89 -29.98 4.74
C GLY A 15 9.26 -28.61 4.21
N LEU A 16 9.23 -28.37 2.88
CA LEU A 16 9.36 -27.00 2.39
C LEU A 16 8.05 -26.24 2.61
N PRO A 17 8.10 -25.01 3.18
CA PRO A 17 6.91 -24.18 3.31
C PRO A 17 6.29 -24.00 1.92
N ARG A 18 4.96 -24.14 1.83
CA ARG A 18 4.25 -23.76 0.61
C ARG A 18 4.62 -22.30 0.31
N LEU A 19 5.08 -22.02 -0.90
CA LEU A 19 5.13 -20.66 -1.38
C LEU A 19 3.72 -20.09 -1.14
N ALA A 20 3.63 -18.99 -0.39
CA ALA A 20 2.34 -18.38 -0.10
C ALA A 20 1.61 -18.21 -1.45
N GLU A 21 0.37 -18.70 -1.50
CA GLU A 21 -0.46 -18.53 -2.68
C GLU A 21 -0.60 -17.03 -2.94
N VAL A 22 -0.27 -16.62 -4.16
CA VAL A 22 -0.35 -15.20 -4.54
C VAL A 22 -1.80 -14.75 -4.44
N SER A 23 -2.06 -13.79 -3.57
CA SER A 23 -3.39 -13.20 -3.44
C SER A 23 -3.71 -12.37 -4.67
N THR A 24 -4.84 -12.65 -5.28
CA THR A 24 -5.34 -11.91 -6.46
C THR A 24 -6.71 -11.30 -6.13
N VAL A 25 -7.10 -10.29 -6.88
CA VAL A 25 -8.45 -9.71 -6.75
C VAL A 25 -9.51 -10.81 -6.89
N LYS A 26 -9.33 -11.74 -7.85
CA LYS A 26 -10.24 -12.87 -8.08
C LYS A 26 -10.34 -13.81 -6.88
N SER A 27 -9.24 -14.09 -6.18
CA SER A 27 -9.25 -14.97 -5.00
C SER A 27 -9.80 -14.30 -3.75
N VAL A 28 -9.75 -12.96 -3.65
CA VAL A 28 -10.22 -12.20 -2.49
C VAL A 28 -11.71 -11.89 -2.55
N LEU A 29 -12.24 -11.50 -3.72
CA LEU A 29 -13.62 -11.01 -3.84
C LEU A 29 -14.69 -11.95 -3.25
N PRO A 30 -14.64 -13.29 -3.46
CA PRO A 30 -15.62 -14.21 -2.86
C PRO A 30 -15.56 -14.24 -1.33
N LEU A 31 -14.45 -13.83 -0.72
CA LEU A 31 -14.21 -13.87 0.72
C LEU A 31 -14.66 -12.60 1.44
N LEU A 32 -14.97 -11.51 0.71
CA LEU A 32 -15.31 -10.22 1.31
C LEU A 32 -16.52 -10.29 2.26
N ALA A 33 -17.52 -11.10 1.95
CA ALA A 33 -18.70 -11.29 2.81
C ALA A 33 -18.35 -11.91 4.18
N ASN A 34 -17.25 -12.64 4.27
CA ASN A 34 -16.78 -13.34 5.47
C ASN A 34 -15.60 -12.64 6.15
N GLY A 35 -15.18 -11.46 5.66
CA GLY A 35 -14.09 -10.68 6.24
C GLY A 35 -14.37 -10.29 7.70
N GLN A 36 -13.39 -10.52 8.58
CA GLN A 36 -13.50 -10.28 10.02
C GLN A 36 -12.87 -8.94 10.40
N LEU A 37 -13.70 -7.99 10.82
CA LEU A 37 -13.32 -6.64 11.16
C LEU A 37 -12.17 -6.58 12.19
N ASP A 38 -12.29 -7.32 13.30
CA ASP A 38 -11.31 -7.26 14.38
C ASP A 38 -9.96 -7.85 13.97
N ARG A 39 -9.93 -8.91 13.15
CA ARG A 39 -8.71 -9.44 12.56
C ARG A 39 -8.10 -8.44 11.59
N GLY A 40 -8.92 -7.81 10.75
CA GLY A 40 -8.49 -6.77 9.82
C GLY A 40 -7.89 -5.56 10.54
N LYS A 41 -8.52 -5.12 11.64
CA LYS A 41 -8.00 -4.06 12.51
C LYS A 41 -6.65 -4.46 13.10
N ALA A 42 -6.51 -5.66 13.63
CA ALA A 42 -5.26 -6.15 14.17
C ALA A 42 -4.13 -6.19 13.11
N LEU A 43 -4.43 -6.65 11.89
CA LEU A 43 -3.47 -6.65 10.78
C LEU A 43 -3.06 -5.23 10.37
N PHE A 44 -4.02 -4.29 10.30
CA PHE A 44 -3.77 -2.90 9.95
C PHE A 44 -2.79 -2.21 10.90
N PHE A 45 -2.92 -2.45 12.21
CA PHE A 45 -2.08 -1.85 13.25
C PHE A 45 -0.87 -2.72 13.65
N SER A 46 -0.67 -3.89 13.05
CA SER A 46 0.40 -4.80 13.44
C SER A 46 1.79 -4.21 13.17
N LYS A 47 2.70 -4.34 14.13
CA LYS A 47 4.10 -3.89 13.97
C LYS A 47 4.94 -4.83 13.10
N GLY A 48 4.65 -6.13 13.14
CA GLY A 48 5.39 -7.19 12.43
C GLY A 48 4.67 -7.80 11.23
N GLY A 49 3.44 -7.35 10.92
CA GLY A 49 2.64 -7.83 9.80
C GLY A 49 2.47 -6.78 8.70
N ALA A 50 1.24 -6.58 8.22
CA ALA A 50 0.93 -5.62 7.16
C ALA A 50 1.31 -4.18 7.53
N GLY A 51 1.07 -3.77 8.79
CA GLY A 51 1.57 -2.50 9.33
C GLY A 51 1.10 -1.26 8.57
N CYS A 52 -0.11 -1.30 8.03
CA CYS A 52 -0.68 -0.23 7.19
C CYS A 52 -0.68 1.13 7.92
N SER A 53 -0.89 1.11 9.24
CA SER A 53 -0.90 2.30 10.10
C SER A 53 0.44 3.03 10.21
N LYS A 54 1.54 2.44 9.74
CA LYS A 54 2.85 3.11 9.66
C LYS A 54 2.82 4.26 8.66
N CYS A 55 2.00 4.14 7.63
CA CYS A 55 1.90 5.11 6.54
C CYS A 55 0.52 5.77 6.47
N HIS A 56 -0.55 5.04 6.79
CA HIS A 56 -1.92 5.53 6.67
C HIS A 56 -2.54 5.86 8.03
N ARG A 57 -3.18 7.01 8.10
CA ARG A 57 -4.08 7.35 9.22
C ARG A 57 -5.52 7.00 8.86
N THR A 58 -6.33 6.73 9.87
CA THR A 58 -7.75 6.40 9.75
C THR A 58 -8.69 7.46 10.35
N ASP A 59 -8.11 8.50 10.94
CA ASP A 59 -8.82 9.68 11.43
C ASP A 59 -7.93 10.94 11.32
N THR A 60 -8.56 12.11 11.34
CA THR A 60 -7.89 13.40 11.15
C THR A 60 -7.17 13.90 12.40
N THR A 61 -7.31 13.25 13.56
CA THR A 61 -6.63 13.64 14.80
C THR A 61 -5.17 13.20 14.80
N GLN A 62 -4.81 12.22 13.94
CA GLN A 62 -3.44 11.77 13.76
C GLN A 62 -2.70 12.68 12.77
N PRO A 63 -1.39 12.90 12.95
CA PRO A 63 -0.61 13.65 11.98
C PRO A 63 -0.61 12.96 10.60
N PRO A 64 -0.43 13.72 9.49
CA PRO A 64 -0.29 13.14 8.16
C PRO A 64 0.84 12.12 8.11
N GLY A 65 0.53 10.93 7.56
CA GLY A 65 1.52 9.89 7.31
C GLY A 65 2.12 9.97 5.90
N PHE A 66 2.98 9.00 5.60
CA PHE A 66 3.59 8.86 4.27
C PHE A 66 2.58 8.39 3.19
N GLY A 67 1.47 7.78 3.60
CA GLY A 67 0.36 7.39 2.73
C GLY A 67 -0.86 8.31 2.88
N PRO A 68 -1.81 8.26 1.93
CA PRO A 68 -3.02 9.07 2.00
C PRO A 68 -3.86 8.77 3.25
N ASP A 69 -4.59 9.79 3.69
CA ASP A 69 -5.57 9.70 4.76
C ASP A 69 -6.77 8.85 4.32
N LEU A 70 -6.98 7.73 4.98
CA LEU A 70 -8.04 6.80 4.66
C LEU A 70 -9.41 7.25 5.18
N SER A 71 -9.48 8.15 6.16
CA SER A 71 -10.75 8.65 6.70
C SER A 71 -11.60 9.38 5.64
N SER A 72 -10.94 10.06 4.71
CA SER A 72 -11.59 10.75 3.60
C SER A 72 -11.70 9.89 2.35
N LEU A 73 -10.63 9.14 2.03
CA LEU A 73 -10.54 8.34 0.81
C LEU A 73 -11.59 7.22 0.76
N LEU A 74 -11.86 6.57 1.90
CA LEU A 74 -12.78 5.44 1.98
C LEU A 74 -14.25 5.83 1.89
N LYS A 75 -14.62 7.10 2.02
CA LYS A 75 -16.03 7.53 1.97
C LYS A 75 -16.75 7.10 0.68
N GLN A 76 -16.04 7.10 -0.44
CA GLN A 76 -16.55 6.75 -1.77
C GLN A 76 -15.91 5.50 -2.37
N ALA A 77 -15.01 4.83 -1.65
CA ALA A 77 -14.34 3.64 -2.16
C ALA A 77 -15.29 2.44 -2.18
N ASP A 78 -15.21 1.63 -3.24
CA ASP A 78 -15.82 0.32 -3.25
C ASP A 78 -14.82 -0.76 -2.78
N PRO A 79 -15.30 -1.90 -2.26
CA PRO A 79 -14.44 -2.95 -1.73
C PRO A 79 -13.44 -3.50 -2.77
N ARG A 80 -13.81 -3.58 -4.04
CA ARG A 80 -12.93 -4.06 -5.12
C ARG A 80 -11.74 -3.10 -5.31
N LYS A 81 -11.99 -1.78 -5.31
CA LYS A 81 -10.91 -0.78 -5.37
C LYS A 81 -9.96 -0.91 -4.19
N VAL A 82 -10.49 -1.10 -2.98
CA VAL A 82 -9.66 -1.33 -1.78
C VAL A 82 -8.77 -2.56 -1.94
N VAL A 83 -9.35 -3.69 -2.39
CA VAL A 83 -8.60 -4.93 -2.65
C VAL A 83 -7.51 -4.69 -3.71
N THR A 84 -7.86 -4.03 -4.82
CA THR A 84 -6.89 -3.72 -5.89
C THR A 84 -5.74 -2.87 -5.34
N SER A 85 -6.03 -1.81 -4.58
CA SER A 85 -4.98 -0.93 -4.02
C SER A 85 -4.06 -1.65 -3.01
N ILE A 86 -4.55 -2.69 -2.31
CA ILE A 86 -3.72 -3.51 -1.40
C ILE A 86 -2.81 -4.45 -2.21
N LEU A 87 -3.32 -5.06 -3.26
CA LEU A 87 -2.60 -6.07 -4.03
C LEU A 87 -1.72 -5.48 -5.14
N ASP A 88 -2.21 -4.43 -5.80
CA ASP A 88 -1.52 -3.70 -6.87
C ASP A 88 -1.61 -2.19 -6.63
N PRO A 89 -0.81 -1.67 -5.69
CA PRO A 89 -0.84 -0.24 -5.35
C PRO A 89 -0.30 0.68 -6.46
N GLY A 90 0.31 0.11 -7.49
CA GLY A 90 0.75 0.83 -8.69
C GLY A 90 -0.36 1.06 -9.71
N ALA A 91 -1.46 0.30 -9.66
CA ALA A 91 -2.55 0.39 -10.63
C ALA A 91 -3.21 1.78 -10.67
N GLU A 92 -3.36 2.42 -9.50
CA GLU A 92 -3.90 3.78 -9.39
C GLU A 92 -3.21 4.49 -8.21
N ILE A 93 -2.30 5.42 -8.52
CA ILE A 93 -1.63 6.22 -7.50
C ILE A 93 -2.42 7.52 -7.31
N LYS A 94 -2.87 7.77 -6.07
CA LYS A 94 -3.55 9.01 -5.72
C LYS A 94 -2.64 10.21 -6.02
N GLU A 95 -3.20 11.26 -6.61
CA GLU A 95 -2.51 12.52 -6.84
C GLU A 95 -1.80 13.02 -5.57
N GLY A 96 -0.56 13.49 -5.72
CA GLY A 96 0.31 13.92 -4.62
C GLY A 96 1.07 12.78 -3.92
N PHE A 97 0.80 11.50 -4.23
CA PHE A 97 1.46 10.34 -3.59
C PHE A 97 2.39 9.55 -4.53
N ALA A 98 2.61 10.03 -5.75
CA ALA A 98 3.65 9.47 -6.62
C ALA A 98 5.03 9.82 -6.09
N MET A 99 5.95 8.85 -6.13
CA MET A 99 7.35 9.10 -5.77
C MET A 99 7.97 10.12 -6.71
N GLN A 100 8.68 11.08 -6.14
CA GLN A 100 9.53 12.02 -6.86
C GLN A 100 10.98 11.59 -6.73
N LEU A 101 11.71 11.69 -7.83
CA LEU A 101 13.15 11.65 -7.88
C LEU A 101 13.62 13.05 -8.19
N VAL A 102 14.47 13.61 -7.35
CA VAL A 102 15.07 14.94 -7.53
C VAL A 102 16.58 14.82 -7.48
N VAL A 103 17.24 15.29 -8.52
CA VAL A 103 18.71 15.40 -8.59
C VAL A 103 19.06 16.86 -8.36
N THR A 104 20.05 17.10 -7.49
CA THR A 104 20.56 18.43 -7.19
C THR A 104 21.88 18.70 -7.94
N ASP A 105 22.24 19.96 -8.13
CA ASP A 105 23.43 20.43 -8.85
C ASP A 105 24.75 19.93 -8.23
N ASP A 106 24.75 19.53 -6.95
CA ASP A 106 25.86 18.85 -6.29
C ASP A 106 25.90 17.33 -6.54
N GLY A 107 25.04 16.81 -7.44
CA GLY A 107 24.96 15.40 -7.83
C GLY A 107 24.24 14.49 -6.83
N LYS A 108 23.61 15.04 -5.77
CA LYS A 108 22.84 14.22 -4.83
C LYS A 108 21.46 13.91 -5.37
N THR A 109 21.00 12.70 -5.02
CA THR A 109 19.66 12.23 -5.37
C THR A 109 18.78 12.16 -4.14
N HIS A 110 17.58 12.74 -4.25
CA HIS A 110 16.56 12.72 -3.19
C HIS A 110 15.30 12.07 -3.72
N THR A 111 14.74 11.15 -2.94
CA THR A 111 13.48 10.46 -3.25
C THR A 111 12.46 10.67 -2.14
N GLY A 112 11.20 10.84 -2.50
CA GLY A 112 10.12 11.03 -1.54
C GLY A 112 8.82 11.42 -2.22
N ILE A 113 7.75 11.58 -1.45
CA ILE A 113 6.53 12.23 -1.95
C ILE A 113 6.64 13.75 -1.76
N LEU A 114 6.15 14.50 -2.73
CA LEU A 114 6.10 15.96 -2.62
C LEU A 114 4.97 16.36 -1.67
N VAL A 115 5.30 16.98 -0.54
CA VAL A 115 4.33 17.40 0.47
C VAL A 115 4.11 18.90 0.52
N ASP A 116 5.04 19.67 -0.05
CA ASP A 116 4.93 21.12 -0.17
C ASP A 116 5.77 21.63 -1.33
N GLU A 117 5.29 22.67 -2.02
CA GLU A 117 6.00 23.35 -3.08
C GLU A 117 5.71 24.84 -3.04
N THR A 118 6.76 25.65 -2.90
CA THR A 118 6.70 27.11 -2.93
C THR A 118 7.32 27.66 -4.21
N GLY A 119 7.35 28.97 -4.38
CA GLY A 119 8.08 29.61 -5.48
C GLY A 119 9.60 29.30 -5.47
N SER A 120 10.19 29.05 -4.30
CA SER A 120 11.63 28.91 -4.09
C SER A 120 12.11 27.53 -3.64
N SER A 121 11.23 26.64 -3.19
CA SER A 121 11.62 25.34 -2.63
C SER A 121 10.61 24.23 -2.91
N LEU A 122 11.11 23.00 -2.84
CA LEU A 122 10.36 21.73 -2.81
C LEU A 122 10.56 21.08 -1.45
N THR A 123 9.52 20.53 -0.85
CA THR A 123 9.63 19.70 0.37
C THR A 123 9.23 18.27 0.06
N LEU A 124 10.19 17.37 0.15
CA LEU A 124 9.97 15.93 0.02
C LEU A 124 9.83 15.29 1.38
N LEU A 125 8.79 14.46 1.57
CA LEU A 125 8.68 13.54 2.69
C LEU A 125 9.27 12.20 2.26
N GLN A 126 10.32 11.77 2.96
CA GLN A 126 11.01 10.50 2.70
C GLN A 126 10.30 9.32 3.40
N PRO A 127 10.55 8.05 2.97
CA PRO A 127 9.91 6.86 3.58
C PRO A 127 10.19 6.68 5.07
N ASP A 128 11.29 7.22 5.57
CA ASP A 128 11.66 7.22 6.99
C ASP A 128 10.99 8.34 7.83
N GLY A 129 10.10 9.12 7.20
CA GLY A 129 9.35 10.21 7.81
C GLY A 129 10.10 11.55 7.87
N ARG A 130 11.36 11.60 7.40
CA ARG A 130 12.11 12.87 7.33
C ARG A 130 11.61 13.75 6.20
N LYS A 131 11.58 15.07 6.46
CA LYS A 131 11.32 16.07 5.43
C LYS A 131 12.64 16.66 4.95
N VAL A 132 12.81 16.68 3.63
CA VAL A 132 13.96 17.34 2.98
C VAL A 132 13.42 18.52 2.20
N VAL A 133 13.94 19.72 2.52
CA VAL A 133 13.61 20.95 1.82
C VAL A 133 14.73 21.23 0.81
N LEU A 134 14.41 21.29 -0.46
CA LEU A 134 15.32 21.51 -1.57
C LEU A 134 15.04 22.87 -2.19
N PRO A 135 16.00 23.82 -2.18
CA PRO A 135 15.87 25.05 -2.93
C PRO A 135 15.75 24.76 -4.43
N LYS A 136 14.73 25.31 -5.09
CA LYS A 136 14.52 25.07 -6.54
C LYS A 136 15.71 25.43 -7.41
N LYS A 137 16.50 26.41 -7.00
CA LYS A 137 17.74 26.82 -7.70
C LYS A 137 18.82 25.73 -7.71
N MET A 138 18.76 24.76 -6.78
CA MET A 138 19.70 23.64 -6.71
C MET A 138 19.16 22.39 -7.42
N VAL A 139 17.91 22.41 -7.90
CA VAL A 139 17.30 21.26 -8.58
C VAL A 139 17.73 21.27 -10.04
N ASP A 140 18.51 20.26 -10.43
CA ASP A 140 18.95 20.02 -11.81
C ASP A 140 17.89 19.22 -12.58
N GLU A 141 17.38 18.13 -11.97
CA GLU A 141 16.36 17.28 -12.57
C GLU A 141 15.30 16.89 -11.56
N ARG A 142 14.05 16.80 -12.02
CA ARG A 142 12.92 16.27 -11.25
C ARG A 142 12.05 15.37 -12.10
N VAL A 143 11.87 14.13 -11.65
CA VAL A 143 11.03 13.13 -12.32
C VAL A 143 9.96 12.62 -11.36
N SER A 144 8.70 12.71 -11.78
CA SER A 144 7.60 12.02 -11.09
C SER A 144 7.55 10.57 -11.57
N GLN A 145 7.83 9.64 -10.68
CA GLN A 145 7.84 8.22 -11.00
C GLN A 145 6.43 7.64 -10.95
N LYS A 146 6.07 6.80 -11.92
CA LYS A 146 4.84 6.00 -11.88
C LYS A 146 5.01 4.80 -10.96
N LEU A 147 5.53 5.04 -9.76
CA LEU A 147 5.83 4.03 -8.76
C LEU A 147 5.13 4.40 -7.44
N SER A 148 4.34 3.47 -6.92
CA SER A 148 3.73 3.63 -5.62
C SER A 148 4.75 3.37 -4.52
N PRO A 149 4.84 4.24 -3.49
CA PRO A 149 5.63 3.93 -2.29
C PRO A 149 4.99 2.85 -1.41
N MET A 150 3.72 2.53 -1.61
CA MET A 150 3.04 1.43 -0.92
C MET A 150 3.52 0.10 -1.53
N PRO A 151 3.98 -0.86 -0.71
CA PRO A 151 4.37 -2.17 -1.21
C PRO A 151 3.14 -2.98 -1.64
N SER A 152 3.31 -3.90 -2.61
CA SER A 152 2.30 -4.91 -2.91
C SER A 152 2.20 -5.92 -1.76
N PHE A 153 0.97 -6.25 -1.38
CA PHE A 153 0.70 -7.28 -0.36
C PHE A 153 0.26 -8.62 -0.96
N GLU A 154 0.35 -8.79 -2.28
CA GLU A 154 -0.08 -10.02 -2.97
C GLU A 154 0.57 -11.31 -2.44
N ARG A 155 1.83 -11.20 -1.96
CA ARG A 155 2.62 -12.31 -1.41
C ARG A 155 2.77 -12.25 0.10
N LEU A 156 2.35 -11.15 0.73
CA LEU A 156 2.51 -10.91 2.16
C LEU A 156 1.25 -11.24 2.96
N LEU A 157 0.08 -11.13 2.34
CA LEU A 157 -1.21 -11.42 2.95
C LEU A 157 -1.92 -12.53 2.17
N THR A 158 -2.55 -13.45 2.89
CA THR A 158 -3.45 -14.44 2.28
C THR A 158 -4.74 -13.78 1.78
N PRO A 159 -5.49 -14.38 0.84
CA PRO A 159 -6.77 -13.82 0.38
C PRO A 159 -7.76 -13.53 1.52
N ALA A 160 -7.80 -14.38 2.55
CA ALA A 160 -8.65 -14.17 3.74
C ALA A 160 -8.18 -12.96 4.56
N GLN A 161 -6.87 -12.76 4.73
CA GLN A 161 -6.33 -11.59 5.44
C GLN A 161 -6.59 -10.29 4.67
N VAL A 162 -6.51 -10.29 3.35
CA VAL A 162 -6.90 -9.13 2.53
C VAL A 162 -8.38 -8.83 2.68
N ALA A 163 -9.25 -9.86 2.72
CA ALA A 163 -10.68 -9.68 2.98
C ALA A 163 -10.93 -9.10 4.37
N ASP A 164 -10.21 -9.55 5.41
CA ASP A 164 -10.30 -9.03 6.77
C ASP A 164 -9.91 -7.54 6.84
N VAL A 165 -8.75 -7.17 6.26
CA VAL A 165 -8.31 -5.76 6.19
C VAL A 165 -9.33 -4.92 5.44
N THR A 166 -9.85 -5.43 4.33
CA THR A 166 -10.90 -4.73 3.56
C THR A 166 -12.16 -4.52 4.40
N ALA A 167 -12.61 -5.52 5.15
CA ALA A 167 -13.78 -5.41 6.04
C ALA A 167 -13.55 -4.32 7.10
N TYR A 168 -12.37 -4.26 7.72
CA TYR A 168 -12.00 -3.18 8.66
C TYR A 168 -12.06 -1.82 7.98
N LEU A 169 -11.39 -1.65 6.84
CA LEU A 169 -11.35 -0.38 6.12
C LEU A 169 -12.75 0.09 5.70
N MET A 170 -13.59 -0.83 5.21
CA MET A 170 -14.97 -0.50 4.83
C MET A 170 -15.84 -0.12 6.03
N SER A 171 -15.54 -0.60 7.24
CA SER A 171 -16.24 -0.21 8.47
C SER A 171 -15.99 1.25 8.86
N LEU A 172 -14.87 1.84 8.46
CA LEU A 172 -14.53 3.24 8.69
C LEU A 172 -15.48 4.21 7.96
N ARG A 173 -16.07 3.77 6.83
CA ARG A 173 -17.06 4.57 6.08
C ARG A 173 -18.30 4.91 6.91
N SER A 174 -18.74 3.99 7.74
CA SER A 174 -20.00 4.08 8.48
C SER A 174 -19.86 4.68 9.88
N GLY A 175 -18.67 5.13 10.29
CA GLY A 175 -18.39 5.59 11.65
C GLY A 175 -18.52 4.52 12.73
N LYS A 176 -18.76 3.25 12.35
CA LYS A 176 -18.97 2.13 13.28
C LYS A 176 -17.69 1.73 14.03
N ALA A 177 -16.53 1.99 13.44
CA ALA A 177 -15.23 1.64 14.04
C ALA A 177 -14.86 2.48 15.27
N SER A 178 -15.43 3.69 15.42
CA SER A 178 -15.15 4.59 16.55
C SER A 178 -15.93 4.27 17.83
N ARG A 179 -16.94 3.40 17.79
CA ARG A 179 -17.83 3.14 18.93
C ARG A 179 -17.50 1.90 19.77
N ARG A 180 -16.45 1.15 19.42
CA ARG A 180 -15.96 0.02 20.23
C ARG A 180 -14.55 0.35 20.74
N ARG A 181 -14.52 1.08 21.84
CA ARG A 181 -13.37 1.17 22.75
C ARG A 181 -13.57 0.19 23.91
#